data_d007a0319b850f2c63767dd311cd034d
#
_entry.id   d007a0319b850f2c63767dd311cd034d
#
_cell.length_a   1.000
_cell.length_b   1.000
_cell.length_c   1.000
_cell.angle_alpha   90.00
_cell.angle_beta   90.00
_cell.angle_gamma   90.00
#
_symmetry.space_group_name_H-M   'P 1'
#
loop_
_entity.id
_entity.type
_entity.pdbx_description
1 polymer ?
#
loop_
_entity_poly.entity_id
_entity_poly.type
_entity_poly.pdbx_seq_one_letter_code
_entity_poly.pdbx_strand_id
1 'polypeptide(L)'
;MADPTIDKPSNITPLRDNRLSTAGRPAKPAPAFIFGHDDDSGPELEILGAGTKAASQIAAPQGVDLASKKKIIFWIGRGKTGKTTGIRWSAEAAILDGTTLLMADMDPTNDTFSKYIDNVARPPQASDPVLSLKWLDKLLQHALRHGVSLLVDLGGGDTTLRRLVTELPDLVAMIEAQGFAIVLFYTVGPQEEDLSPLATMEGLGFRPTATAIVLNEAMAEIGDPPENAFARTLRHSAFLAAVERGAVPIWMPRLLPAQQVEIRRLKFHDAAAGEIGQGKTPLGPFDRSRVLNWLQAMDANFAGVKTWMP
;
A
#
# COMPACT_ATOMS: atom_id res chain seq x y z
N MET A 1 -70.71 -17.40 -0.93
CA MET A 1 -70.86 -17.10 0.49
C MET A 1 -69.77 -16.20 0.94
N ALA A 2 -70.19 -14.94 1.20
CA ALA A 2 -69.59 -13.92 2.11
C ALA A 2 -68.12 -13.56 2.00
N ASP A 3 -67.95 -12.39 1.40
CA ASP A 3 -66.82 -11.47 1.50
C ASP A 3 -66.92 -10.70 2.86
N PRO A 4 -65.86 -10.45 3.58
CA PRO A 4 -65.85 -9.37 4.54
C PRO A 4 -64.91 -8.21 4.11
N THR A 5 -65.53 -7.10 3.90
CA THR A 5 -65.16 -5.69 3.89
C THR A 5 -63.95 -5.32 4.72
N ILE A 6 -63.05 -4.59 4.06
CA ILE A 6 -61.90 -3.90 4.65
C ILE A 6 -62.32 -2.47 5.01
N ASP A 7 -62.20 -2.15 6.28
CA ASP A 7 -62.38 -0.82 6.86
C ASP A 7 -61.13 0.04 6.63
N LYS A 8 -61.32 1.25 6.09
CA LYS A 8 -60.31 2.33 6.02
C LYS A 8 -60.52 3.27 7.21
N PRO A 9 -59.46 3.68 7.88
CA PRO A 9 -59.54 4.92 8.64
C PRO A 9 -58.90 6.07 7.83
N SER A 10 -59.78 7.02 7.54
CA SER A 10 -59.46 8.38 7.12
C SER A 10 -58.96 9.18 8.32
N ASN A 11 -57.81 9.85 8.20
CA ASN A 11 -57.55 11.11 8.87
C ASN A 11 -56.32 11.78 8.23
N ILE A 12 -56.61 12.63 7.25
CA ILE A 12 -55.67 13.62 6.75
C ILE A 12 -56.12 14.97 7.28
N THR A 13 -55.39 15.54 8.21
CA THR A 13 -55.56 16.90 8.66
C THR A 13 -54.83 17.86 7.72
N PRO A 14 -55.46 18.89 7.17
CA PRO A 14 -54.78 19.86 6.30
C PRO A 14 -53.91 20.81 7.10
N LEU A 15 -52.67 20.98 6.65
CA LEU A 15 -51.74 21.97 7.14
C LEU A 15 -52.22 23.36 6.75
N ARG A 16 -52.40 24.21 7.75
CA ARG A 16 -52.74 25.64 7.62
C ARG A 16 -51.62 26.41 6.91
N ASP A 17 -51.98 27.06 5.84
CA ASP A 17 -51.24 28.13 5.21
C ASP A 17 -51.06 29.30 6.17
N ASN A 18 -49.85 29.56 6.64
CA ASN A 18 -49.51 30.74 7.41
C ASN A 18 -48.59 31.61 6.55
N ARG A 19 -49.21 32.37 5.63
CA ARG A 19 -48.56 33.53 5.01
C ARG A 19 -48.50 34.64 6.05
N LEU A 20 -47.34 34.84 6.66
CA LEU A 20 -47.01 36.07 7.32
C LEU A 20 -45.94 36.81 6.51
N SER A 21 -46.40 37.82 5.82
CA SER A 21 -45.64 38.95 5.32
C SER A 21 -44.73 39.53 6.40
N THR A 22 -43.40 39.45 6.20
CA THR A 22 -42.49 40.33 6.92
C THR A 22 -41.60 41.04 5.94
N ALA A 23 -41.79 42.34 5.96
CA ALA A 23 -40.99 43.34 5.23
C ALA A 23 -39.48 43.13 5.45
N GLY A 24 -38.73 43.38 4.38
CA GLY A 24 -37.30 43.22 4.33
C GLY A 24 -36.54 44.00 5.41
N ARG A 25 -35.70 43.25 6.11
CA ARG A 25 -34.52 43.80 6.76
C ARG A 25 -33.35 43.68 5.77
N PRO A 26 -32.60 44.74 5.50
CA PRO A 26 -31.43 44.66 4.64
C PRO A 26 -30.41 43.70 5.30
N ALA A 27 -29.92 42.75 4.53
CA ALA A 27 -28.84 41.87 4.92
C ALA A 27 -27.62 42.72 5.32
N LYS A 28 -27.09 42.50 6.51
CA LYS A 28 -25.77 43.00 6.90
C LYS A 28 -24.74 42.49 5.90
N PRO A 29 -23.91 43.37 5.33
CA PRO A 29 -22.82 42.91 4.49
C PRO A 29 -21.88 42.01 5.33
N ALA A 30 -21.45 40.90 4.74
CA ALA A 30 -20.41 40.06 5.31
C ALA A 30 -19.17 40.94 5.61
N PRO A 31 -18.45 40.68 6.69
CA PRO A 31 -17.25 41.42 6.99
C PRO A 31 -16.27 41.23 5.83
N ALA A 32 -15.96 42.33 5.15
CA ALA A 32 -14.84 42.35 4.23
C ALA A 32 -13.58 42.05 5.04
N PHE A 33 -12.86 41.02 4.63
CA PHE A 33 -11.49 40.80 5.10
C PHE A 33 -10.67 41.99 4.58
N ILE A 34 -10.48 42.99 5.45
CA ILE A 34 -9.51 44.05 5.21
C ILE A 34 -8.16 43.44 5.58
N PHE A 35 -7.34 43.12 4.59
CA PHE A 35 -5.92 43.01 4.80
C PHE A 35 -5.47 44.40 5.29
N GLY A 36 -5.12 44.50 6.57
CA GLY A 36 -4.57 45.70 7.13
C GLY A 36 -3.30 46.06 6.36
N HIS A 37 -3.27 47.30 5.92
CA HIS A 37 -2.09 47.95 5.41
C HIS A 37 -1.11 48.17 6.55
N ASP A 38 0.10 47.71 6.33
CA ASP A 38 1.35 48.29 6.79
C ASP A 38 1.51 48.56 8.30
N ASP A 39 1.92 47.52 9.00
CA ASP A 39 2.93 47.70 10.06
C ASP A 39 4.12 46.77 9.72
N ASP A 40 5.13 47.38 9.11
CA ASP A 40 6.32 46.76 8.54
C ASP A 40 7.36 46.46 9.66
N SER A 41 6.90 45.85 10.77
CA SER A 41 7.74 45.36 11.86
C SER A 41 7.35 43.95 12.32
N GLY A 42 6.88 43.11 11.36
CA GLY A 42 6.86 41.68 11.57
C GLY A 42 8.30 41.17 11.66
N PRO A 43 8.58 40.15 12.50
CA PRO A 43 9.91 39.52 12.49
C PRO A 43 10.22 39.11 11.06
N GLU A 44 11.34 39.56 10.52
CA GLU A 44 11.91 39.01 9.29
C GLU A 44 11.91 37.49 9.44
N LEU A 45 11.00 36.85 8.71
CA LEU A 45 11.12 35.43 8.47
C LEU A 45 12.43 35.28 7.70
N GLU A 46 13.52 35.07 8.43
CA GLU A 46 14.72 34.48 7.84
C GLU A 46 14.20 33.25 7.08
N ILE A 47 14.14 33.38 5.77
CA ILE A 47 14.13 32.22 4.89
C ILE A 47 15.46 31.55 5.23
N LEU A 48 15.46 30.73 6.26
CA LEU A 48 16.47 29.70 6.43
C LEU A 48 16.48 29.01 5.09
N GLY A 49 17.42 29.44 4.25
CA GLY A 49 17.67 28.80 2.98
C GLY A 49 17.65 27.33 3.30
N ALA A 50 16.77 26.60 2.63
CA ALA A 50 16.82 25.15 2.63
C ALA A 50 18.24 24.82 2.18
N GLY A 51 19.16 24.84 3.16
CA GLY A 51 20.35 24.06 3.07
C GLY A 51 19.82 22.66 2.83
N THR A 52 19.68 22.31 1.57
CA THR A 52 19.83 20.95 1.13
C THR A 52 21.18 20.53 1.71
N LYS A 53 21.18 20.10 2.98
CA LYS A 53 22.12 19.07 3.38
C LYS A 53 21.91 18.03 2.30
N ALA A 54 22.84 17.98 1.37
CA ALA A 54 23.03 16.80 0.55
C ALA A 54 22.97 15.67 1.57
N ALA A 55 21.81 15.00 1.67
CA ALA A 55 21.71 13.76 2.37
C ALA A 55 22.86 12.99 1.76
N SER A 56 23.85 12.66 2.57
CA SER A 56 24.93 11.80 2.15
C SER A 56 24.21 10.67 1.44
N GLN A 57 24.35 10.59 0.13
CA GLN A 57 23.80 9.50 -0.65
C GLN A 57 24.56 8.26 -0.19
N ILE A 58 24.11 7.71 0.94
CA ILE A 58 24.42 6.32 1.26
C ILE A 58 23.79 5.58 0.09
N ALA A 59 24.66 5.07 -0.79
CA ALA A 59 24.20 4.29 -1.94
C ALA A 59 23.18 3.29 -1.43
N ALA A 60 21.98 3.27 -2.03
CA ALA A 60 20.93 2.36 -1.63
C ALA A 60 21.53 0.95 -1.57
N PRO A 61 21.32 0.18 -0.48
CA PRO A 61 21.90 -1.15 -0.35
C PRO A 61 21.55 -1.96 -1.60
N GLN A 62 22.54 -2.52 -2.26
CA GLN A 62 22.34 -3.18 -3.53
C GLN A 62 22.08 -4.65 -3.31
N GLY A 63 20.91 -5.14 -3.79
CA GLY A 63 20.57 -6.55 -3.78
C GLY A 63 21.24 -7.33 -4.92
N VAL A 64 21.07 -8.65 -4.90
CA VAL A 64 21.52 -9.54 -6.00
C VAL A 64 20.81 -9.17 -7.30
N ASP A 65 21.50 -9.31 -8.42
CA ASP A 65 20.88 -9.04 -9.73
C ASP A 65 19.97 -10.21 -10.18
N LEU A 66 18.70 -9.91 -10.40
CA LEU A 66 17.67 -10.84 -10.86
C LEU A 66 17.06 -10.44 -12.20
N ALA A 67 17.70 -9.55 -12.97
CA ALA A 67 17.16 -9.04 -14.24
C ALA A 67 16.82 -10.15 -15.23
N SER A 68 17.62 -11.21 -15.29
CA SER A 68 17.45 -12.32 -16.23
C SER A 68 16.42 -13.37 -15.79
N LYS A 69 15.90 -13.28 -14.56
CA LYS A 69 15.00 -14.29 -13.99
C LYS A 69 13.55 -13.83 -14.01
N LYS A 70 12.62 -14.76 -14.19
CA LYS A 70 11.22 -14.57 -13.78
C LYS A 70 11.12 -14.65 -12.27
N LYS A 71 10.18 -13.94 -11.68
CA LYS A 71 10.08 -13.81 -10.22
C LYS A 71 8.75 -14.31 -9.71
N ILE A 72 8.80 -14.94 -8.54
CA ILE A 72 7.63 -15.16 -7.68
C ILE A 72 7.81 -14.25 -6.48
N ILE A 73 7.00 -13.20 -6.42
CA ILE A 73 7.14 -12.11 -5.46
C ILE A 73 6.02 -12.16 -4.46
N PHE A 74 6.36 -12.21 -3.18
CA PHE A 74 5.40 -12.13 -2.07
C PHE A 74 5.60 -10.86 -1.27
N TRP A 75 4.50 -10.15 -1.01
CA TRP A 75 4.46 -9.08 -0.02
C TRP A 75 3.86 -9.62 1.27
N ILE A 76 4.62 -9.56 2.34
CA ILE A 76 4.32 -10.17 3.64
C ILE A 76 4.44 -9.11 4.73
N GLY A 77 3.65 -9.22 5.78
CA GLY A 77 3.70 -8.34 6.94
C GLY A 77 2.42 -8.46 7.75
N ARG A 78 2.43 -7.93 8.96
CA ARG A 78 1.22 -7.85 9.80
C ARG A 78 0.14 -6.98 9.14
N GLY A 79 -1.07 -7.07 9.66
CA GLY A 79 -2.17 -6.20 9.22
C GLY A 79 -1.79 -4.71 9.35
N LYS A 80 -2.12 -3.92 8.33
CA LYS A 80 -1.91 -2.45 8.28
C LYS A 80 -0.45 -1.99 8.16
N THR A 81 0.53 -2.85 7.95
CA THR A 81 1.93 -2.43 7.77
C THR A 81 2.25 -1.81 6.40
N GLY A 82 1.29 -1.73 5.49
CA GLY A 82 1.47 -1.08 4.19
C GLY A 82 1.77 -2.02 3.02
N LYS A 83 1.60 -3.34 3.18
CA LYS A 83 1.77 -4.33 2.10
C LYS A 83 1.08 -3.90 0.81
N THR A 84 -0.23 -3.63 0.91
CA THR A 84 -1.05 -3.27 -0.25
C THR A 84 -0.58 -1.97 -0.93
N THR A 85 0.00 -1.03 -0.20
CA THR A 85 0.60 0.17 -0.79
C THR A 85 1.83 -0.20 -1.64
N GLY A 86 2.74 -0.99 -1.10
CA GLY A 86 3.95 -1.41 -1.80
C GLY A 86 3.65 -2.29 -3.01
N ILE A 87 2.75 -3.28 -2.86
CA ILE A 87 2.40 -4.18 -3.97
C ILE A 87 1.65 -3.44 -5.10
N ARG A 88 0.76 -2.49 -4.76
CA ARG A 88 0.10 -1.64 -5.75
C ARG A 88 1.10 -0.82 -6.55
N TRP A 89 2.05 -0.16 -5.87
CA TRP A 89 3.10 0.60 -6.54
C TRP A 89 3.90 -0.29 -7.52
N SER A 90 4.35 -1.47 -7.08
CA SER A 90 5.11 -2.38 -7.95
C SER A 90 4.27 -2.95 -9.11
N ALA A 91 2.98 -3.20 -8.91
CA ALA A 91 2.06 -3.64 -9.95
C ALA A 91 1.81 -2.52 -10.98
N GLU A 92 1.56 -1.29 -10.52
CA GLU A 92 1.35 -0.14 -11.40
C GLU A 92 2.58 0.13 -12.27
N ALA A 93 3.79 0.08 -11.70
CA ALA A 93 5.03 0.23 -12.45
C ALA A 93 5.18 -0.86 -13.52
N ALA A 94 4.94 -2.13 -13.17
CA ALA A 94 5.02 -3.25 -14.12
C ALA A 94 4.00 -3.12 -15.26
N ILE A 95 2.79 -2.66 -14.97
CA ILE A 95 1.74 -2.43 -15.97
C ILE A 95 2.15 -1.31 -16.93
N LEU A 96 2.70 -0.21 -16.41
CA LEU A 96 3.19 0.91 -17.24
C LEU A 96 4.34 0.51 -18.13
N ASP A 97 5.23 -0.35 -17.65
CA ASP A 97 6.34 -0.91 -18.42
C ASP A 97 5.90 -2.00 -19.42
N GLY A 98 4.60 -2.33 -19.46
CA GLY A 98 4.06 -3.37 -20.36
C GLY A 98 4.49 -4.79 -19.98
N THR A 99 4.92 -5.02 -18.75
CA THR A 99 5.35 -6.33 -18.28
C THR A 99 4.19 -7.32 -18.17
N THR A 100 4.34 -8.50 -18.77
CA THR A 100 3.37 -9.59 -18.57
C THR A 100 3.55 -10.18 -17.18
N LEU A 101 2.48 -10.11 -16.36
CA LEU A 101 2.52 -10.44 -14.95
C LEU A 101 1.22 -11.13 -14.52
N LEU A 102 1.34 -12.20 -13.73
CA LEU A 102 0.23 -12.73 -12.95
C LEU A 102 0.17 -12.00 -11.61
N MET A 103 -1.03 -11.61 -11.20
CA MET A 103 -1.25 -10.93 -9.91
C MET A 103 -2.30 -11.66 -9.10
N ALA A 104 -2.08 -11.79 -7.80
CA ALA A 104 -2.98 -12.47 -6.89
C ALA A 104 -3.16 -11.70 -5.58
N ASP A 105 -4.41 -11.62 -5.13
CA ASP A 105 -4.82 -11.06 -3.84
C ASP A 105 -5.36 -12.20 -3.00
N MET A 106 -4.60 -12.61 -1.99
CA MET A 106 -4.94 -13.70 -1.07
C MET A 106 -5.43 -13.21 0.29
N ASP A 107 -5.62 -11.90 0.48
CA ASP A 107 -6.18 -11.38 1.73
C ASP A 107 -7.68 -11.72 1.81
N PRO A 108 -8.11 -12.58 2.76
CA PRO A 108 -9.51 -12.98 2.89
C PRO A 108 -10.40 -11.86 3.44
N THR A 109 -9.81 -10.86 4.08
CA THR A 109 -10.54 -9.81 4.80
C THR A 109 -10.57 -8.50 4.05
N ASN A 110 -9.53 -8.20 3.28
CA ASN A 110 -9.39 -6.95 2.57
C ASN A 110 -9.00 -7.21 1.12
N ASP A 111 -9.95 -7.07 0.22
CA ASP A 111 -9.76 -7.17 -1.22
C ASP A 111 -9.18 -5.87 -1.83
N THR A 112 -8.26 -5.22 -1.09
CA THR A 112 -7.81 -3.88 -1.43
C THR A 112 -6.98 -3.88 -2.71
N PHE A 113 -6.09 -4.85 -2.88
CA PHE A 113 -5.26 -4.93 -4.08
C PHE A 113 -6.10 -5.10 -5.35
N SER A 114 -7.04 -6.03 -5.34
CA SER A 114 -7.95 -6.31 -6.47
C SER A 114 -8.96 -5.19 -6.76
N LYS A 115 -9.17 -4.26 -5.82
CA LYS A 115 -10.03 -3.08 -6.05
C LYS A 115 -9.36 -1.96 -6.85
N TYR A 116 -8.04 -1.91 -6.86
CA TYR A 116 -7.28 -0.86 -7.54
C TYR A 116 -6.62 -1.32 -8.82
N ILE A 117 -6.32 -2.60 -8.94
CA ILE A 117 -5.64 -3.17 -10.08
C ILE A 117 -6.56 -4.21 -10.75
N ASP A 118 -6.72 -4.08 -12.05
CA ASP A 118 -7.52 -5.01 -12.84
C ASP A 118 -6.80 -6.36 -13.02
N ASN A 119 -7.57 -7.41 -13.29
CA ASN A 119 -7.06 -8.76 -13.56
C ASN A 119 -6.25 -9.39 -12.42
N VAL A 120 -6.50 -8.97 -11.19
CA VAL A 120 -5.94 -9.61 -10.00
C VAL A 120 -6.78 -10.85 -9.65
N ALA A 121 -6.15 -12.02 -9.65
CA ALA A 121 -6.81 -13.28 -9.31
C ALA A 121 -7.03 -13.38 -7.79
N ARG A 122 -8.15 -14.03 -7.39
CA ARG A 122 -8.47 -14.27 -5.98
C ARG A 122 -8.89 -15.73 -5.78
N PRO A 123 -8.53 -16.34 -4.63
CA PRO A 123 -9.02 -17.67 -4.30
C PRO A 123 -10.53 -17.64 -4.06
N PRO A 124 -11.32 -18.60 -4.58
CA PRO A 124 -12.76 -18.63 -4.44
C PRO A 124 -13.26 -18.67 -2.99
N GLN A 125 -12.45 -19.22 -2.09
CA GLN A 125 -12.72 -19.36 -0.66
C GLN A 125 -11.48 -18.99 0.15
N ALA A 126 -11.13 -17.71 0.11
CA ALA A 126 -9.91 -17.18 0.73
C ALA A 126 -9.84 -17.40 2.27
N SER A 127 -10.98 -17.60 2.93
CA SER A 127 -11.06 -17.88 4.37
C SER A 127 -10.77 -19.34 4.75
N ASP A 128 -10.74 -20.27 3.77
CA ASP A 128 -10.37 -21.67 4.01
C ASP A 128 -8.87 -21.87 3.77
N PRO A 129 -8.08 -22.16 4.82
CA PRO A 129 -6.63 -22.28 4.68
C PRO A 129 -6.16 -23.45 3.81
N VAL A 130 -6.94 -24.54 3.71
CA VAL A 130 -6.60 -25.70 2.88
C VAL A 130 -6.87 -25.38 1.41
N LEU A 131 -7.99 -24.75 1.12
CA LEU A 131 -8.33 -24.35 -0.24
C LEU A 131 -7.42 -23.23 -0.73
N SER A 132 -7.05 -22.27 0.14
CA SER A 132 -6.07 -21.23 -0.17
C SER A 132 -4.71 -21.80 -0.54
N LEU A 133 -4.24 -22.80 0.22
CA LEU A 133 -2.97 -23.47 -0.06
C LEU A 133 -3.00 -24.19 -1.43
N LYS A 134 -4.03 -24.99 -1.68
CA LYS A 134 -4.22 -25.67 -2.98
C LYS A 134 -4.32 -24.69 -4.14
N TRP A 135 -4.93 -23.54 -3.91
CA TRP A 135 -5.06 -22.51 -4.93
C TRP A 135 -3.71 -21.84 -5.20
N LEU A 136 -2.93 -21.50 -4.16
CA LEU A 136 -1.58 -20.96 -4.31
C LEU A 136 -0.66 -21.94 -5.06
N ASP A 137 -0.71 -23.22 -4.72
CA ASP A 137 0.06 -24.25 -5.42
C ASP A 137 -0.27 -24.28 -6.92
N LYS A 138 -1.56 -24.29 -7.28
CA LYS A 138 -1.99 -24.20 -8.68
C LYS A 138 -1.51 -22.93 -9.38
N LEU A 139 -1.52 -21.79 -8.67
CA LEU A 139 -1.08 -20.51 -9.21
C LEU A 139 0.43 -20.51 -9.47
N LEU A 140 1.22 -21.05 -8.55
CA LEU A 140 2.67 -21.24 -8.73
C LEU A 140 2.98 -22.14 -9.93
N GLN A 141 2.33 -23.30 -10.01
CA GLN A 141 2.47 -24.21 -11.14
C GLN A 141 2.07 -23.54 -12.47
N HIS A 142 1.03 -22.70 -12.47
CA HIS A 142 0.63 -21.95 -13.65
C HIS A 142 1.71 -20.95 -14.08
N ALA A 143 2.24 -20.16 -13.12
CA ALA A 143 3.32 -19.20 -13.38
C ALA A 143 4.57 -19.89 -13.96
N LEU A 144 5.00 -21.00 -13.36
CA LEU A 144 6.15 -21.79 -13.81
C LEU A 144 5.91 -22.35 -15.23
N ARG A 145 4.76 -22.95 -15.48
CA ARG A 145 4.43 -23.57 -16.78
C ARG A 145 4.41 -22.55 -17.93
N HIS A 146 3.93 -21.35 -17.67
CA HIS A 146 3.79 -20.31 -18.68
C HIS A 146 4.99 -19.35 -18.74
N GLY A 147 5.97 -19.49 -17.85
CA GLY A 147 7.17 -18.64 -17.83
C GLY A 147 6.86 -17.17 -17.52
N VAL A 148 5.87 -16.89 -16.65
CA VAL A 148 5.45 -15.53 -16.30
C VAL A 148 5.72 -15.23 -14.84
N SER A 149 6.15 -14.01 -14.52
CA SER A 149 6.34 -13.57 -13.15
C SER A 149 5.00 -13.52 -12.41
N LEU A 150 5.03 -13.74 -11.09
CA LEU A 150 3.86 -13.77 -10.22
C LEU A 150 4.04 -12.80 -9.06
N LEU A 151 3.07 -11.95 -8.81
CA LEU A 151 3.01 -11.00 -7.70
C LEU A 151 1.84 -11.35 -6.78
N VAL A 152 2.11 -11.61 -5.50
CA VAL A 152 1.13 -12.10 -4.53
C VAL A 152 1.04 -11.18 -3.32
N ASP A 153 -0.17 -10.67 -3.04
CA ASP A 153 -0.50 -10.02 -1.77
C ASP A 153 -1.00 -11.06 -0.77
N LEU A 154 -0.24 -11.28 0.29
CA LEU A 154 -0.63 -12.16 1.39
C LEU A 154 -1.29 -11.35 2.51
N GLY A 155 -2.44 -11.79 2.98
CA GLY A 155 -3.15 -11.16 4.09
C GLY A 155 -2.30 -11.06 5.36
N GLY A 156 -2.59 -10.07 6.21
CA GLY A 156 -1.79 -9.79 7.41
C GLY A 156 -1.71 -10.89 8.47
N GLY A 157 -2.53 -11.92 8.37
CA GLY A 157 -2.50 -13.12 9.21
C GLY A 157 -2.35 -14.40 8.39
N ASP A 158 -2.00 -14.28 7.11
CA ASP A 158 -1.94 -15.42 6.20
C ASP A 158 -0.88 -16.44 6.65
N THR A 159 -1.29 -17.70 6.70
CA THR A 159 -0.43 -18.83 7.04
C THR A 159 -0.12 -19.71 5.82
N THR A 160 -0.62 -19.35 4.64
CA THR A 160 -0.60 -20.18 3.43
C THR A 160 0.84 -20.45 2.98
N LEU A 161 1.64 -19.37 2.84
CA LEU A 161 3.05 -19.53 2.46
C LEU A 161 3.83 -20.31 3.51
N ARG A 162 3.58 -20.06 4.80
CA ARG A 162 4.23 -20.82 5.90
C ARG A 162 3.92 -22.30 5.79
N ARG A 163 2.67 -22.68 5.53
CA ARG A 163 2.27 -24.07 5.33
C ARG A 163 2.95 -24.68 4.12
N LEU A 164 2.95 -23.96 2.99
CA LEU A 164 3.61 -24.41 1.77
C LEU A 164 5.09 -24.71 2.01
N VAL A 165 5.80 -23.81 2.69
CA VAL A 165 7.22 -23.99 3.03
C VAL A 165 7.44 -25.18 3.98
N THR A 166 6.50 -25.41 4.92
CA THR A 166 6.58 -26.56 5.83
C THR A 166 6.33 -27.87 5.09
N GLU A 167 5.42 -27.91 4.12
CA GLU A 167 5.13 -29.10 3.30
C GLU A 167 6.21 -29.35 2.24
N LEU A 168 6.83 -28.29 1.72
CA LEU A 168 7.87 -28.32 0.68
C LEU A 168 9.13 -27.59 1.14
N PRO A 169 9.98 -28.21 1.96
CA PRO A 169 11.21 -27.58 2.45
C PRO A 169 12.16 -27.14 1.31
N ASP A 170 12.14 -27.86 0.18
CA ASP A 170 12.97 -27.58 -1.00
C ASP A 170 12.30 -26.64 -2.01
N LEU A 171 11.23 -25.94 -1.62
CA LEU A 171 10.43 -25.07 -2.51
C LEU A 171 11.30 -24.08 -3.29
N VAL A 172 12.29 -23.46 -2.63
CA VAL A 172 13.18 -22.48 -3.28
C VAL A 172 13.99 -23.15 -4.39
N ALA A 173 14.65 -24.27 -4.07
CA ALA A 173 15.46 -25.01 -5.03
C ALA A 173 14.62 -25.53 -6.22
N MET A 174 13.40 -25.99 -5.97
CA MET A 174 12.47 -26.44 -7.01
C MET A 174 12.10 -25.30 -7.98
N ILE A 175 11.85 -24.11 -7.47
CA ILE A 175 11.48 -22.93 -8.25
C ILE A 175 12.71 -22.40 -9.01
N GLU A 176 13.86 -22.33 -8.36
CA GLU A 176 15.12 -21.91 -8.99
C GLU A 176 15.57 -22.84 -10.11
N ALA A 177 15.36 -24.14 -9.98
CA ALA A 177 15.61 -25.12 -11.02
C ALA A 177 14.77 -24.89 -12.29
N GLN A 178 13.63 -24.18 -12.19
CA GLN A 178 12.79 -23.77 -13.32
C GLN A 178 13.18 -22.38 -13.88
N GLY A 179 14.30 -21.81 -13.44
CA GLY A 179 14.79 -20.50 -13.90
C GLY A 179 14.10 -19.29 -13.25
N PHE A 180 13.32 -19.50 -12.20
CA PHE A 180 12.67 -18.43 -11.44
C PHE A 180 13.50 -18.03 -10.22
N ALA A 181 13.13 -16.89 -9.63
CA ALA A 181 13.62 -16.45 -8.32
C ALA A 181 12.42 -16.21 -7.38
N ILE A 182 12.56 -16.57 -6.11
CA ILE A 182 11.60 -16.18 -5.07
C ILE A 182 12.09 -14.90 -4.41
N VAL A 183 11.21 -13.91 -4.36
CA VAL A 183 11.49 -12.61 -3.73
C VAL A 183 10.47 -12.35 -2.63
N LEU A 184 10.93 -12.03 -1.44
CA LEU A 184 10.07 -11.63 -0.33
C LEU A 184 10.28 -10.14 0.03
N PHE A 185 9.17 -9.39 0.10
CA PHE A 185 9.12 -8.05 0.66
C PHE A 185 8.39 -8.11 1.99
N TYR A 186 9.11 -7.97 3.10
CA TYR A 186 8.53 -7.88 4.44
C TYR A 186 8.25 -6.42 4.78
N THR A 187 6.98 -6.02 4.84
CA THR A 187 6.62 -4.68 5.31
C THR A 187 6.52 -4.65 6.82
N VAL A 188 7.26 -3.75 7.43
CA VAL A 188 7.36 -3.59 8.88
C VAL A 188 7.12 -2.15 9.29
N GLY A 189 6.49 -1.98 10.45
CA GLY A 189 6.37 -0.72 11.16
C GLY A 189 7.41 -0.61 12.28
N PRO A 190 7.28 0.41 13.17
CA PRO A 190 8.20 0.64 14.27
C PRO A 190 8.04 -0.34 15.45
N GLN A 191 7.00 -1.20 15.44
CA GLN A 191 6.75 -2.16 16.51
C GLN A 191 7.58 -3.43 16.29
N GLU A 192 8.20 -3.96 17.36
CA GLU A 192 9.01 -5.19 17.29
C GLU A 192 8.20 -6.39 16.78
N GLU A 193 6.90 -6.43 17.11
CA GLU A 193 5.98 -7.48 16.66
C GLU A 193 5.77 -7.48 15.15
N ASP A 194 6.06 -6.38 14.45
CA ASP A 194 5.96 -6.32 12.98
C ASP A 194 7.01 -7.20 12.29
N LEU A 195 8.06 -7.57 13.02
CA LEU A 195 9.07 -8.54 12.57
C LEU A 195 8.65 -10.00 12.73
N SER A 196 7.50 -10.29 13.35
CA SER A 196 7.09 -11.68 13.60
C SER A 196 6.95 -12.54 12.34
N PRO A 197 6.45 -12.03 11.18
CA PRO A 197 6.43 -12.83 9.95
C PRO A 197 7.84 -13.18 9.45
N LEU A 198 8.76 -12.23 9.51
CA LEU A 198 10.17 -12.45 9.16
C LEU A 198 10.79 -13.49 10.07
N ALA A 199 10.69 -13.31 11.40
CA ALA A 199 11.24 -14.24 12.39
C ALA A 199 10.67 -15.67 12.23
N THR A 200 9.37 -15.78 11.91
CA THR A 200 8.72 -17.07 11.68
C THR A 200 9.31 -17.80 10.46
N MET A 201 9.44 -17.11 9.33
CA MET A 201 9.98 -17.71 8.09
C MET A 201 11.46 -18.04 8.23
N GLU A 202 12.23 -17.20 8.91
CA GLU A 202 13.61 -17.45 9.27
C GLU A 202 13.77 -18.69 10.16
N GLY A 203 12.89 -18.84 11.16
CA GLY A 203 12.86 -19.99 12.05
C GLY A 203 12.53 -21.32 11.35
N LEU A 204 11.76 -21.27 10.25
CA LEU A 204 11.50 -22.43 9.39
C LEU A 204 12.67 -22.77 8.45
N GLY A 205 13.73 -21.97 8.45
CA GLY A 205 14.85 -22.15 7.53
C GLY A 205 14.54 -21.75 6.09
N PHE A 206 13.44 -21.03 5.85
CA PHE A 206 13.09 -20.56 4.51
C PHE A 206 14.08 -19.49 4.04
N ARG A 207 14.72 -19.76 2.91
CA ARG A 207 15.80 -18.92 2.34
C ARG A 207 15.44 -18.59 0.89
N PRO A 208 14.61 -17.53 0.67
CA PRO A 208 14.29 -17.10 -0.70
C PRO A 208 15.53 -16.58 -1.42
N THR A 209 15.47 -16.50 -2.73
CA THR A 209 16.54 -15.96 -3.58
C THR A 209 16.90 -14.53 -3.19
N ALA A 210 15.89 -13.73 -2.80
CA ALA A 210 16.08 -12.36 -2.36
C ALA A 210 15.07 -11.98 -1.28
N THR A 211 15.49 -11.15 -0.34
CA THR A 211 14.65 -10.64 0.75
C THR A 211 14.83 -9.14 0.92
N ALA A 212 13.74 -8.40 0.92
CA ALA A 212 13.71 -6.99 1.33
C ALA A 212 12.95 -6.82 2.66
N ILE A 213 13.44 -5.94 3.51
CA ILE A 213 12.74 -5.49 4.72
C ILE A 213 12.32 -4.05 4.49
N VAL A 214 11.02 -3.85 4.22
CA VAL A 214 10.46 -2.55 3.85
C VAL A 214 9.99 -1.84 5.11
N LEU A 215 10.74 -0.83 5.53
CA LEU A 215 10.48 0.01 6.69
C LEU A 215 9.48 1.10 6.29
N ASN A 216 8.21 0.96 6.70
CA ASN A 216 7.15 1.87 6.27
C ASN A 216 7.06 3.11 7.16
N GLU A 217 7.58 4.24 6.69
CA GLU A 217 7.55 5.52 7.40
C GLU A 217 6.13 6.02 7.74
N ALA A 218 5.11 5.57 6.99
CA ALA A 218 3.73 5.93 7.30
C ALA A 218 3.25 5.38 8.66
N MET A 219 3.96 4.39 9.22
CA MET A 219 3.67 3.78 10.51
C MET A 219 4.30 4.52 11.69
N ALA A 220 5.28 5.39 11.46
CA ALA A 220 5.86 6.27 12.46
C ALA A 220 4.89 7.42 12.80
N GLU A 221 5.06 8.05 13.94
CA GLU A 221 4.34 9.29 14.27
C GLU A 221 4.80 10.44 13.35
N ILE A 222 3.89 11.39 13.11
CA ILE A 222 4.23 12.57 12.30
C ILE A 222 5.18 13.46 13.12
N GLY A 223 6.33 13.78 12.52
CA GLY A 223 7.35 14.62 13.15
C GLY A 223 8.43 13.84 13.89
N ASP A 224 8.29 12.54 14.07
CA ASP A 224 9.37 11.69 14.57
C ASP A 224 10.27 11.25 13.39
N PRO A 225 11.58 11.50 13.47
CA PRO A 225 12.50 11.02 12.46
C PRO A 225 12.42 9.50 12.30
N PRO A 226 12.36 8.97 11.07
CA PRO A 226 12.18 7.53 10.84
C PRO A 226 13.19 6.67 11.58
N GLU A 227 14.44 7.08 11.66
CA GLU A 227 15.52 6.36 12.35
C GLU A 227 15.25 6.22 13.86
N ASN A 228 14.63 7.23 14.47
CA ASN A 228 14.26 7.19 15.89
C ASN A 228 13.04 6.27 16.10
N ALA A 229 12.00 6.45 15.28
CA ALA A 229 10.79 5.65 15.36
C ALA A 229 11.10 4.15 15.20
N PHE A 230 11.99 3.79 14.29
CA PHE A 230 12.37 2.41 13.99
C PHE A 230 13.58 1.90 14.79
N ALA A 231 14.11 2.67 15.75
CA ALA A 231 15.32 2.30 16.48
C ALA A 231 15.26 0.91 17.14
N ARG A 232 14.09 0.49 17.64
CA ARG A 232 13.88 -0.84 18.22
C ARG A 232 13.88 -1.93 17.14
N THR A 233 13.12 -1.71 16.07
CA THR A 233 13.05 -2.61 14.91
C THR A 233 14.43 -2.85 14.32
N LEU A 234 15.23 -1.81 14.12
CA LEU A 234 16.59 -1.88 13.54
C LEU A 234 17.60 -2.63 14.43
N ARG A 235 17.37 -2.68 15.75
CA ARG A 235 18.23 -3.40 16.71
C ARG A 235 17.72 -4.81 17.03
N HIS A 236 16.56 -5.17 16.53
CA HIS A 236 15.97 -6.48 16.82
C HIS A 236 16.79 -7.61 16.20
N SER A 237 17.00 -8.70 16.93
CA SER A 237 17.83 -9.82 16.51
C SER A 237 17.40 -10.43 15.16
N ALA A 238 16.09 -10.57 14.92
CA ALA A 238 15.57 -11.10 13.66
C ALA A 238 15.88 -10.18 12.47
N PHE A 239 15.83 -8.86 12.67
CA PHE A 239 16.21 -7.88 11.65
C PHE A 239 17.70 -8.00 11.31
N LEU A 240 18.55 -7.93 12.34
CA LEU A 240 20.00 -8.00 12.17
C LEU A 240 20.43 -9.33 11.53
N ALA A 241 19.89 -10.43 11.98
CA ALA A 241 20.17 -11.74 11.41
C ALA A 241 19.73 -11.86 9.94
N ALA A 242 18.61 -11.28 9.55
CA ALA A 242 18.18 -11.27 8.15
C ALA A 242 19.11 -10.40 7.28
N VAL A 243 19.51 -9.22 7.77
CA VAL A 243 20.45 -8.33 7.07
C VAL A 243 21.83 -8.99 6.92
N GLU A 244 22.33 -9.65 7.94
CA GLU A 244 23.59 -10.41 7.89
C GLU A 244 23.56 -11.50 6.80
N ARG A 245 22.38 -12.08 6.54
CA ARG A 245 22.17 -13.06 5.46
C ARG A 245 21.88 -12.43 4.09
N GLY A 246 21.97 -11.12 3.96
CA GLY A 246 21.81 -10.41 2.69
C GLY A 246 20.40 -9.85 2.45
N ALA A 247 19.53 -9.77 3.46
CA ALA A 247 18.28 -9.04 3.32
C ALA A 247 18.58 -7.54 3.17
N VAL A 248 17.87 -6.88 2.28
CA VAL A 248 18.05 -5.46 1.95
C VAL A 248 17.02 -4.62 2.69
N PRO A 249 17.41 -3.76 3.65
CA PRO A 249 16.52 -2.80 4.27
C PRO A 249 16.18 -1.67 3.28
N ILE A 250 14.90 -1.31 3.18
CA ILE A 250 14.41 -0.28 2.25
C ILE A 250 13.40 0.60 2.98
N TRP A 251 13.57 1.91 2.90
CA TRP A 251 12.60 2.86 3.42
C TRP A 251 11.46 3.07 2.42
N MET A 252 10.23 2.83 2.84
CA MET A 252 9.02 3.17 2.09
C MET A 252 8.49 4.51 2.62
N PRO A 253 8.58 5.60 1.83
CA PRO A 253 8.24 6.93 2.30
C PRO A 253 6.74 7.05 2.59
N ARG A 254 6.38 7.98 3.49
CA ARG A 254 4.99 8.30 3.82
C ARG A 254 4.30 8.98 2.66
N LEU A 255 3.20 8.42 2.18
CA LEU A 255 2.29 9.08 1.23
C LEU A 255 1.31 9.98 1.99
N LEU A 256 1.58 11.28 2.05
CA LEU A 256 0.75 12.22 2.79
C LEU A 256 -0.72 12.24 2.35
N PRO A 257 -1.07 12.31 1.03
CA PRO A 257 -2.45 12.31 0.59
C PRO A 257 -3.05 10.91 0.41
N ALA A 258 -2.52 9.87 1.09
CA ALA A 258 -2.98 8.49 0.95
C ALA A 258 -4.50 8.35 1.05
N GLN A 259 -5.12 8.93 2.08
CA GLN A 259 -6.56 8.89 2.27
C GLN A 259 -7.33 9.50 1.09
N GLN A 260 -6.82 10.57 0.50
CA GLN A 260 -7.45 11.22 -0.65
C GLN A 260 -7.36 10.38 -1.92
N VAL A 261 -6.25 9.67 -2.11
CA VAL A 261 -6.07 8.69 -3.19
C VAL A 261 -7.03 7.51 -3.01
N GLU A 262 -7.15 6.99 -1.80
CA GLU A 262 -8.03 5.87 -1.46
C GLU A 262 -9.51 6.20 -1.64
N ILE A 263 -9.98 7.34 -1.11
CA ILE A 263 -11.37 7.78 -1.25
C ILE A 263 -11.78 7.90 -2.73
N ARG A 264 -10.85 8.29 -3.59
CA ARG A 264 -11.08 8.44 -5.04
C ARG A 264 -10.84 7.16 -5.83
N ARG A 265 -10.32 6.12 -5.20
CA ARG A 265 -9.91 4.86 -5.84
C ARG A 265 -8.98 5.08 -7.03
N LEU A 266 -8.01 5.97 -6.87
CA LEU A 266 -7.04 6.27 -7.90
C LEU A 266 -5.84 5.32 -7.81
N LYS A 267 -5.29 4.96 -8.97
CA LYS A 267 -3.91 4.47 -9.05
C LYS A 267 -2.96 5.62 -8.70
N PHE A 268 -1.76 5.32 -8.24
CA PHE A 268 -0.84 6.38 -7.81
C PHE A 268 -0.41 7.28 -8.98
N HIS A 269 -0.14 6.68 -10.13
CA HIS A 269 0.21 7.44 -11.34
C HIS A 269 -0.96 8.28 -11.85
N ASP A 270 -2.18 7.77 -11.82
CA ASP A 270 -3.39 8.51 -12.19
C ASP A 270 -3.61 9.69 -11.23
N ALA A 271 -3.37 9.46 -9.93
CA ALA A 271 -3.46 10.51 -8.92
C ALA A 271 -2.45 11.64 -9.15
N ALA A 272 -1.20 11.31 -9.48
CA ALA A 272 -0.16 12.27 -9.83
C ALA A 272 -0.49 13.02 -11.13
N ALA A 273 -1.04 12.34 -12.14
CA ALA A 273 -1.48 12.93 -13.41
C ALA A 273 -2.69 13.85 -13.25
N GLY A 274 -3.46 13.72 -12.15
CA GLY A 274 -4.68 14.51 -11.91
C GLY A 274 -5.91 13.91 -12.58
N GLU A 275 -5.90 12.60 -12.79
CA GLU A 275 -7.07 11.88 -13.30
C GLU A 275 -8.23 11.93 -12.30
N ILE A 276 -9.43 11.78 -12.83
CA ILE A 276 -10.66 11.79 -12.05
C ILE A 276 -11.01 10.36 -11.70
N GLY A 277 -10.88 10.01 -10.41
CA GLY A 277 -11.39 8.74 -9.90
C GLY A 277 -12.92 8.72 -9.84
N GLN A 278 -13.48 7.56 -9.53
CA GLN A 278 -14.92 7.25 -9.56
C GLN A 278 -15.83 8.37 -9.03
N GLY A 279 -16.38 9.21 -9.94
CA GLY A 279 -17.37 10.26 -9.64
C GLY A 279 -16.89 11.40 -8.72
N LYS A 280 -15.61 11.60 -8.57
CA LYS A 280 -14.98 12.59 -7.67
C LYS A 280 -14.18 13.62 -8.46
N THR A 281 -13.93 14.76 -7.81
CA THR A 281 -12.99 15.76 -8.35
C THR A 281 -11.55 15.21 -8.32
N PRO A 282 -10.66 15.63 -9.24
CA PRO A 282 -9.26 15.26 -9.20
C PRO A 282 -8.60 15.72 -7.90
N LEU A 283 -7.44 15.19 -7.59
CA LEU A 283 -6.62 15.72 -6.49
C LEU A 283 -6.25 17.18 -6.77
N GLY A 284 -6.21 17.99 -5.71
CA GLY A 284 -5.69 19.35 -5.79
C GLY A 284 -4.20 19.36 -6.21
N PRO A 285 -3.71 20.50 -6.75
CA PRO A 285 -2.36 20.57 -7.32
C PRO A 285 -1.25 20.21 -6.29
N PHE A 286 -1.41 20.59 -5.04
CA PHE A 286 -0.43 20.26 -3.99
C PHE A 286 -0.42 18.76 -3.67
N ASP A 287 -1.58 18.10 -3.61
CA ASP A 287 -1.64 16.67 -3.35
C ASP A 287 -1.13 15.87 -4.55
N ARG A 288 -1.39 16.31 -5.78
CA ARG A 288 -0.79 15.71 -6.99
C ARG A 288 0.74 15.77 -6.94
N SER A 289 1.31 16.93 -6.59
CA SER A 289 2.74 17.11 -6.45
C SER A 289 3.31 16.20 -5.34
N ARG A 290 2.61 16.05 -4.21
CA ARG A 290 3.02 15.13 -3.14
C ARG A 290 3.01 13.67 -3.58
N VAL A 291 2.03 13.24 -4.38
CA VAL A 291 2.00 11.88 -4.95
C VAL A 291 3.17 11.69 -5.92
N LEU A 292 3.44 12.66 -6.79
CA LEU A 292 4.56 12.60 -7.72
C LEU A 292 5.90 12.48 -6.99
N ASN A 293 6.12 13.32 -5.97
CA ASN A 293 7.35 13.27 -5.15
C ASN A 293 7.48 11.92 -4.42
N TRP A 294 6.35 11.38 -3.95
CA TRP A 294 6.33 10.05 -3.32
C TRP A 294 6.72 8.95 -4.30
N LEU A 295 6.19 8.97 -5.53
CA LEU A 295 6.57 8.02 -6.58
C LEU A 295 8.07 8.08 -6.87
N GLN A 296 8.62 9.28 -7.02
CA GLN A 296 10.08 9.48 -7.23
C GLN A 296 10.91 8.96 -6.05
N ALA A 297 10.45 9.18 -4.82
CA ALA A 297 11.13 8.67 -3.63
C ALA A 297 11.04 7.13 -3.54
N MET A 298 9.90 6.53 -3.91
CA MET A 298 9.77 5.07 -4.02
C MET A 298 10.78 4.51 -5.03
N ASP A 299 10.84 5.07 -6.24
CA ASP A 299 11.76 4.63 -7.28
C ASP A 299 13.23 4.75 -6.83
N ALA A 300 13.58 5.84 -6.16
CA ALA A 300 14.93 6.07 -5.65
C ALA A 300 15.29 5.07 -4.52
N ASN A 301 14.39 4.85 -3.56
CA ASN A 301 14.64 3.98 -2.42
C ASN A 301 14.71 2.50 -2.82
N PHE A 302 13.94 2.10 -3.82
CA PHE A 302 13.93 0.73 -4.34
C PHE A 302 14.93 0.49 -5.49
N ALA A 303 15.71 1.50 -5.90
CA ALA A 303 16.67 1.40 -7.00
C ALA A 303 17.66 0.24 -6.84
N GLY A 304 18.14 -0.01 -5.62
CA GLY A 304 19.08 -1.11 -5.32
C GLY A 304 18.52 -2.51 -5.49
N VAL A 305 17.19 -2.64 -5.58
CA VAL A 305 16.46 -3.91 -5.77
C VAL A 305 15.54 -3.84 -6.99
N LYS A 306 15.77 -2.91 -7.91
CA LYS A 306 14.93 -2.72 -9.10
C LYS A 306 14.74 -4.02 -9.90
N THR A 307 15.79 -4.85 -9.99
CA THR A 307 15.73 -6.13 -10.71
C THR A 307 14.91 -7.21 -9.98
N TRP A 308 14.45 -6.95 -8.76
CA TRP A 308 13.57 -7.84 -8.00
C TRP A 308 12.09 -7.60 -8.30
N MET A 309 11.78 -6.46 -8.89
CA MET A 309 10.41 -6.11 -9.30
C MET A 309 9.98 -6.97 -10.51
N PRO A 310 8.67 -7.07 -10.76
CA PRO A 310 8.12 -7.87 -11.84
C PRO A 310 8.74 -7.62 -13.20
#